data_5be23c035bc95d3105af6d2d216f0129
#
_entry.id   5be23c035bc95d3105af6d2d216f0129
#
_cell.length_a   1.000
_cell.length_b   1.000
_cell.length_c   1.000
_cell.angle_alpha   90.00
_cell.angle_beta   90.00
_cell.angle_gamma   90.00
#
_symmetry.space_group_name_H-M   'P 1'
#
loop_
_entity.id
_entity.type
_entity.pdbx_description
1 polymer ?
#
loop_
_entity_poly.entity_id
_entity_poly.type
_entity_poly.pdbx_seq_one_letter_code
_entity_poly.pdbx_strand_id
1 'polypeptide(L)'
;MRVLRSHHITNLVSVIDSFLPRQTVCPKGGRPVVLHINETIALLLFSSFVAPQRTIKGVYTWAQTYYYRRFRLPSYKSFVRKCHQALPGMCFVLDKLLIKDAQLRFMDSTMLHVCKLIRADRHKVAKGIAGFGKNWQGWHYGFKLHAAV
;
A
#
# COMPACT_ATOMS: atom_id res chain seq x y z
N MET A 1 0.44 -22.21 -9.30
CA MET A 1 0.77 -20.90 -8.68
C MET A 1 2.02 -21.10 -7.80
N ARG A 2 3.21 -20.64 -8.22
CA ARG A 2 4.44 -20.78 -7.42
C ARG A 2 4.27 -19.96 -6.15
N VAL A 3 4.26 -20.60 -5.00
CA VAL A 3 4.35 -19.95 -3.69
C VAL A 3 5.68 -19.21 -3.67
N LEU A 4 5.63 -17.88 -3.80
CA LEU A 4 6.82 -17.05 -3.63
C LEU A 4 7.33 -17.27 -2.21
N ARG A 5 8.55 -17.78 -2.11
CA ARG A 5 9.14 -18.24 -0.84
C ARG A 5 9.25 -17.07 0.15
N SER A 6 9.12 -17.34 1.43
CA SER A 6 9.16 -16.34 2.52
C SER A 6 10.43 -15.47 2.54
N HIS A 7 11.53 -15.91 1.91
CA HIS A 7 12.77 -15.14 1.81
C HIS A 7 12.62 -13.87 0.97
N HIS A 8 11.74 -13.83 -0.05
CA HIS A 8 11.57 -12.63 -0.86
C HIS A 8 11.00 -11.46 -0.06
N ILE A 9 10.01 -11.70 0.79
CA ILE A 9 9.46 -10.64 1.65
C ILE A 9 10.47 -10.22 2.72
N THR A 10 11.31 -11.15 3.19
CA THR A 10 12.40 -10.84 4.14
C THR A 10 13.44 -9.92 3.50
N ASN A 11 13.83 -10.20 2.26
CA ASN A 11 14.76 -9.34 1.51
C ASN A 11 14.14 -7.94 1.28
N LEU A 12 12.85 -7.87 0.95
CA LEU A 12 12.17 -6.59 0.82
C LEU A 12 12.16 -5.80 2.13
N VAL A 13 11.93 -6.47 3.28
CA VAL A 13 12.02 -5.83 4.60
C VAL A 13 13.43 -5.28 4.82
N SER A 14 14.48 -6.04 4.49
CA SER A 14 15.88 -5.58 4.64
C SER A 14 16.18 -4.36 3.77
N VAL A 15 15.68 -4.31 2.54
CA VAL A 15 15.80 -3.13 1.66
C VAL A 15 15.07 -1.94 2.25
N ILE A 16 13.86 -2.12 2.79
CA ILE A 16 13.12 -1.05 3.43
C ILE A 16 13.85 -0.56 4.69
N ASP A 17 14.42 -1.47 5.48
CA ASP A 17 15.19 -1.12 6.67
C ASP A 17 16.46 -0.30 6.34
N SER A 18 17.04 -0.47 5.16
CA SER A 18 18.17 0.35 4.70
C SER A 18 17.77 1.79 4.36
N PHE A 19 16.53 2.00 3.91
CA PHE A 19 16.01 3.34 3.61
C PHE A 19 15.34 4.01 4.82
N LEU A 20 14.69 3.23 5.67
CA LEU A 20 13.95 3.67 6.85
C LEU A 20 14.46 2.92 8.08
N PRO A 21 15.45 3.46 8.82
CA PRO A 21 15.93 2.83 10.03
C PRO A 21 14.79 2.58 11.03
N ARG A 22 14.76 1.37 11.60
CA ARG A 22 13.74 1.01 12.58
C ARG A 22 13.86 1.91 13.81
N GLN A 23 12.80 2.60 14.14
CA GLN A 23 12.70 3.27 15.44
C GLN A 23 12.50 2.19 16.52
N THR A 24 13.57 1.83 17.21
CA THR A 24 13.58 0.82 18.28
C THR A 24 13.10 1.35 19.60
N VAL A 25 12.93 2.67 19.73
CA VAL A 25 12.58 3.29 20.99
C VAL A 25 11.06 3.30 21.17
N CYS A 26 10.55 2.45 22.08
CA CYS A 26 9.27 2.69 22.73
C CYS A 26 9.46 3.85 23.73
N PRO A 27 9.01 5.07 23.45
CA PRO A 27 9.37 6.23 24.26
C PRO A 27 8.83 6.26 25.69
N LYS A 28 8.04 5.34 26.11
CA LYS A 28 7.51 5.24 27.51
C LYS A 28 6.89 3.86 27.70
N GLY A 29 7.63 2.89 28.29
CA GLY A 29 7.12 1.74 29.02
C GLY A 29 5.84 1.06 28.52
N GLY A 30 5.62 0.99 27.20
CA GLY A 30 4.41 0.44 26.61
C GLY A 30 4.58 -1.00 26.14
N ARG A 31 3.48 -1.64 25.72
CA ARG A 31 3.48 -2.98 25.16
C ARG A 31 4.40 -3.05 23.93
N PRO A 32 5.25 -4.09 23.77
CA PRO A 32 6.13 -4.24 22.62
C PRO A 32 5.41 -4.14 21.30
N VAL A 33 6.05 -3.50 20.32
CA VAL A 33 5.50 -3.39 18.97
C VAL A 33 5.44 -4.77 18.33
N VAL A 34 4.24 -5.23 18.03
CA VAL A 34 4.00 -6.58 17.46
C VAL A 34 4.38 -6.64 15.97
N LEU A 35 4.11 -5.58 15.23
CA LEU A 35 4.43 -5.44 13.81
C LEU A 35 5.03 -4.05 13.57
N HIS A 36 6.24 -3.99 13.02
CA HIS A 36 6.89 -2.71 12.69
C HIS A 36 6.27 -2.05 11.46
N ILE A 37 6.45 -0.73 11.33
CA ILE A 37 5.97 0.02 10.16
C ILE A 37 6.63 -0.49 8.88
N ASN A 38 7.94 -0.76 8.90
CA ASN A 38 8.68 -1.30 7.76
C ASN A 38 8.14 -2.66 7.30
N GLU A 39 7.78 -3.52 8.23
CA GLU A 39 7.13 -4.80 7.94
C GLU A 39 5.72 -4.61 7.35
N THR A 40 5.00 -3.57 7.80
CA THR A 40 3.69 -3.20 7.24
C THR A 40 3.84 -2.71 5.80
N ILE A 41 4.84 -1.85 5.52
CA ILE A 41 5.17 -1.38 4.17
C ILE A 41 5.52 -2.57 3.27
N ALA A 42 6.38 -3.48 3.74
CA ALA A 42 6.76 -4.68 2.99
C ALA A 42 5.54 -5.56 2.66
N LEU A 43 4.63 -5.78 3.60
CA LEU A 43 3.40 -6.54 3.38
C LEU A 43 2.51 -5.87 2.33
N LEU A 44 2.32 -4.56 2.39
CA LEU A 44 1.50 -3.80 1.44
C LEU A 44 2.11 -3.86 0.03
N LEU A 45 3.39 -3.56 -0.12
CA LEU A 45 4.07 -3.58 -1.42
C LEU A 45 4.13 -5.00 -1.99
N PHE A 46 4.53 -6.00 -1.19
CA PHE A 46 4.65 -7.37 -1.65
C PHE A 46 3.30 -7.98 -2.04
N SER A 47 2.22 -7.67 -1.30
CA SER A 47 0.88 -8.13 -1.64
C SER A 47 0.40 -7.60 -2.99
N SER A 48 0.82 -6.42 -3.40
CA SER A 48 0.44 -5.83 -4.70
C SER A 48 0.98 -6.63 -5.88
N PHE A 49 2.15 -7.27 -5.72
CA PHE A 49 2.79 -8.07 -6.77
C PHE A 49 2.36 -9.54 -6.76
N VAL A 50 2.14 -10.12 -5.60
CA VAL A 50 2.00 -11.58 -5.43
C VAL A 50 0.55 -12.01 -5.32
N ALA A 51 -0.24 -11.25 -4.61
CA ALA A 51 -1.64 -11.53 -4.36
C ALA A 51 -2.40 -10.21 -4.44
N PRO A 52 -2.82 -9.77 -5.63
CA PRO A 52 -3.41 -8.46 -5.85
C PRO A 52 -4.70 -8.29 -5.05
N GLN A 53 -4.54 -8.05 -3.77
CA GLN A 53 -5.62 -7.78 -2.84
C GLN A 53 -6.00 -6.32 -2.94
N ARG A 54 -7.19 -6.06 -3.45
CA ARG A 54 -7.71 -4.69 -3.62
C ARG A 54 -8.15 -4.02 -2.31
N THR A 55 -8.08 -4.74 -1.18
CA THR A 55 -8.55 -4.24 0.11
C THR A 55 -7.57 -4.56 1.22
N ILE A 56 -7.47 -3.67 2.21
CA ILE A 56 -6.65 -3.89 3.42
C ILE A 56 -7.05 -5.18 4.14
N LYS A 57 -8.35 -5.53 4.13
CA LYS A 57 -8.83 -6.79 4.71
C LYS A 57 -8.27 -8.00 3.96
N GLY A 58 -8.22 -7.94 2.64
CA GLY A 58 -7.62 -8.99 1.82
C GLY A 58 -6.13 -9.17 2.11
N VAL A 59 -5.37 -8.08 2.20
CA VAL A 59 -3.95 -8.13 2.60
C VAL A 59 -3.77 -8.74 3.99
N TYR A 60 -4.61 -8.35 4.95
CA TYR A 60 -4.56 -8.89 6.32
C TYR A 60 -4.81 -10.39 6.34
N THR A 61 -5.87 -10.87 5.70
CA THR A 61 -6.22 -12.30 5.63
C THR A 61 -5.13 -13.09 4.90
N TRP A 62 -4.62 -12.57 3.79
CA TRP A 62 -3.52 -13.18 3.05
C TRP A 62 -2.24 -13.29 3.91
N ALA A 63 -1.88 -12.22 4.63
CA ALA A 63 -0.73 -12.24 5.53
C ALA A 63 -0.92 -13.22 6.69
N GLN A 64 -2.13 -13.34 7.25
CA GLN A 64 -2.44 -14.35 8.27
C GLN A 64 -2.29 -15.78 7.76
N THR A 65 -2.70 -16.04 6.51
CA THR A 65 -2.67 -17.39 5.95
C THR A 65 -1.26 -17.83 5.59
N TYR A 66 -0.48 -16.96 4.96
CA TYR A 66 0.80 -17.36 4.36
C TYR A 66 2.04 -16.94 5.16
N TYR A 67 1.92 -15.93 6.02
CA TYR A 67 3.07 -15.33 6.73
C TYR A 67 2.92 -15.27 8.25
N TYR A 68 1.99 -16.03 8.84
CA TYR A 68 1.76 -16.06 10.30
C TYR A 68 2.99 -16.46 11.12
N ARG A 69 3.88 -17.28 10.57
CA ARG A 69 5.15 -17.66 11.21
C ARG A 69 6.21 -16.56 11.15
N ARG A 70 6.14 -15.68 10.15
CA ARG A 70 7.13 -14.63 9.92
C ARG A 70 6.75 -13.31 10.58
N PHE A 71 5.47 -12.95 10.56
CA PHE A 71 4.97 -11.71 11.12
C PHE A 71 3.89 -11.98 12.16
N ARG A 72 4.09 -11.43 13.36
CA ARG A 72 3.03 -11.40 14.37
C ARG A 72 2.07 -10.27 14.03
N LEU A 73 0.93 -10.60 13.47
CA LEU A 73 -0.07 -9.61 13.10
C LEU A 73 -0.86 -9.14 14.33
N PRO A 74 -1.06 -7.84 14.50
CA PRO A 74 -1.97 -7.31 15.52
C PRO A 74 -3.43 -7.56 15.13
N SER A 75 -4.39 -7.13 15.95
CA SER A 75 -5.80 -7.15 15.58
C SER A 75 -6.03 -6.35 14.27
N TYR A 76 -7.05 -6.72 13.50
CA TYR A 76 -7.37 -6.07 12.22
C TYR A 76 -7.51 -4.54 12.36
N LYS A 77 -8.20 -4.05 13.40
CA LYS A 77 -8.32 -2.61 13.68
C LYS A 77 -6.96 -1.92 13.85
N SER A 78 -6.05 -2.57 14.59
CA SER A 78 -4.69 -2.05 14.79
C SER A 78 -3.85 -2.15 13.51
N PHE A 79 -4.05 -3.18 12.70
CA PHE A 79 -3.40 -3.32 11.39
C PHE A 79 -3.81 -2.19 10.43
N VAL A 80 -5.10 -1.89 10.32
CA VAL A 80 -5.60 -0.76 9.51
C VAL A 80 -4.95 0.55 9.93
N ARG A 81 -4.89 0.83 11.25
CA ARG A 81 -4.21 2.03 11.76
C ARG A 81 -2.73 2.07 11.37
N LYS A 82 -2.04 0.92 11.45
CA LYS A 82 -0.64 0.83 11.01
C LYS A 82 -0.47 1.06 9.51
N CYS A 83 -1.39 0.58 8.68
CA CYS A 83 -1.37 0.86 7.25
C CYS A 83 -1.44 2.38 6.97
N HIS A 84 -2.32 3.11 7.67
CA HIS A 84 -2.36 4.58 7.55
C HIS A 84 -1.07 5.25 8.03
N GLN A 85 -0.50 4.80 9.14
CA GLN A 85 0.78 5.32 9.66
C GLN A 85 1.96 5.00 8.72
N ALA A 86 1.88 3.93 7.95
CA ALA A 86 2.92 3.50 7.01
C ALA A 86 2.95 4.31 5.70
N LEU A 87 1.87 5.04 5.35
CA LEU A 87 1.75 5.75 4.08
C LEU A 87 2.93 6.70 3.79
N PRO A 88 3.34 7.61 4.72
CA PRO A 88 4.47 8.50 4.43
C PRO A 88 5.78 7.74 4.18
N GLY A 89 6.05 6.71 4.97
CA GLY A 89 7.21 5.83 4.78
C GLY A 89 7.15 5.06 3.46
N MET A 90 5.98 4.60 3.06
CA MET A 90 5.79 3.92 1.78
C MET A 90 6.06 4.86 0.60
N CYS A 91 5.57 6.10 0.64
CA CYS A 91 5.86 7.11 -0.38
C CYS A 91 7.37 7.40 -0.46
N PHE A 92 8.04 7.52 0.68
CA PHE A 92 9.49 7.73 0.72
C PHE A 92 10.26 6.55 0.12
N VAL A 93 9.90 5.31 0.47
CA VAL A 93 10.53 4.10 -0.10
C VAL A 93 10.31 4.04 -1.61
N LEU A 94 9.09 4.31 -2.08
CA LEU A 94 8.79 4.34 -3.51
C LEU A 94 9.63 5.41 -4.24
N ASP A 95 9.78 6.61 -3.68
CA ASP A 95 10.65 7.66 -4.27
C ASP A 95 12.11 7.20 -4.37
N LYS A 96 12.62 6.46 -3.37
CA LYS A 96 13.98 5.91 -3.41
C LYS A 96 14.16 4.77 -4.40
N LEU A 97 13.10 4.03 -4.69
CA LEU A 97 13.12 2.94 -5.68
C LEU A 97 12.94 3.45 -7.11
N LEU A 98 12.46 4.67 -7.30
CA LEU A 98 12.30 5.26 -8.64
C LEU A 98 13.67 5.58 -9.24
N ILE A 99 13.88 5.13 -10.48
CA ILE A 99 15.04 5.49 -11.30
C ILE A 99 14.82 6.89 -11.86
N LYS A 100 15.50 7.89 -11.26
CA LYS A 100 15.29 9.31 -11.62
C LYS A 100 15.92 9.70 -12.96
N ASP A 101 16.97 9.00 -13.38
CA ASP A 101 17.78 9.33 -14.58
C ASP A 101 17.50 8.39 -15.76
N ALA A 102 16.32 7.80 -15.84
CA ALA A 102 15.95 6.94 -16.95
C ALA A 102 15.80 7.75 -18.24
N GLN A 103 16.53 7.36 -19.31
CA GLN A 103 16.45 7.99 -20.64
C GLN A 103 15.09 7.75 -21.31
N LEU A 104 14.43 6.64 -20.98
CA LEU A 104 13.11 6.28 -21.50
C LEU A 104 12.14 6.13 -20.34
N ARG A 105 10.97 6.76 -20.45
CA ARG A 105 9.91 6.64 -19.44
C ARG A 105 8.61 6.25 -20.13
N PHE A 106 7.95 5.26 -19.57
CA PHE A 106 6.61 4.90 -19.98
C PHE A 106 5.60 5.64 -19.12
N MET A 107 4.62 6.29 -19.76
CA MET A 107 3.50 6.92 -19.06
C MET A 107 2.24 6.10 -19.27
N ASP A 108 1.60 5.73 -18.17
CA ASP A 108 0.28 5.11 -18.19
C ASP A 108 -0.70 5.89 -17.33
N SER A 109 -1.98 5.79 -17.64
CA SER A 109 -3.02 6.44 -16.86
C SER A 109 -4.16 5.48 -16.56
N THR A 110 -4.53 5.40 -15.31
CA THR A 110 -5.65 4.60 -14.85
C THR A 110 -6.68 5.42 -14.11
N MET A 111 -7.93 4.97 -14.15
CA MET A 111 -9.03 5.62 -13.47
C MET A 111 -9.22 5.06 -12.06
N LEU A 112 -9.23 5.93 -11.08
CA LEU A 112 -9.55 5.60 -9.69
C LEU A 112 -11.01 6.01 -9.42
N HIS A 113 -11.91 5.06 -9.53
CA HIS A 113 -13.32 5.30 -9.23
C HIS A 113 -13.53 5.51 -7.72
N VAL A 114 -14.11 6.64 -7.36
CA VAL A 114 -14.45 6.95 -5.96
C VAL A 114 -15.78 6.32 -5.58
N CYS A 115 -16.77 6.37 -6.45
CA CYS A 115 -18.06 5.74 -6.26
C CYS A 115 -18.77 5.50 -7.60
N LYS A 116 -19.91 4.80 -7.57
CA LYS A 116 -20.81 4.70 -8.73
C LYS A 116 -21.35 6.09 -9.10
N LEU A 117 -21.51 6.38 -10.39
CA LEU A 117 -21.98 7.66 -10.91
C LEU A 117 -23.26 8.17 -10.22
N ILE A 118 -24.23 7.29 -10.04
CA ILE A 118 -25.51 7.61 -9.38
C ILE A 118 -25.36 8.11 -7.92
N ARG A 119 -24.17 7.94 -7.33
CA ARG A 119 -23.86 8.40 -5.96
C ARG A 119 -22.93 9.61 -5.93
N ALA A 120 -22.49 10.11 -7.08
CA ALA A 120 -21.52 11.19 -7.17
C ALA A 120 -21.94 12.43 -6.39
N ASP A 121 -23.20 12.87 -6.56
CA ASP A 121 -23.73 14.07 -5.92
C ASP A 121 -23.85 13.94 -4.39
N ARG A 122 -24.04 12.72 -3.89
CA ARG A 122 -24.18 12.42 -2.45
C ARG A 122 -22.85 12.06 -1.79
N HIS A 123 -21.77 11.96 -2.58
CA HIS A 123 -20.46 11.52 -2.07
C HIS A 123 -19.79 12.66 -1.31
N LYS A 124 -19.53 12.44 0.00
CA LYS A 124 -18.99 13.51 0.89
C LYS A 124 -17.48 13.50 1.00
N VAL A 125 -16.84 12.32 0.95
CA VAL A 125 -15.41 12.15 1.29
C VAL A 125 -14.49 12.81 0.28
N ALA A 126 -14.78 12.70 -1.02
CA ALA A 126 -13.96 13.27 -2.09
C ALA A 126 -14.63 14.48 -2.76
N LYS A 127 -15.61 15.11 -2.10
CA LYS A 127 -16.30 16.27 -2.63
C LYS A 127 -15.32 17.42 -2.82
N GLY A 128 -15.32 18.03 -4.01
CA GLY A 128 -14.44 19.15 -4.34
C GLY A 128 -13.05 18.76 -4.85
N ILE A 129 -12.66 17.49 -4.73
CA ILE A 129 -11.37 17.00 -5.26
C ILE A 129 -11.53 15.91 -6.33
N ALA A 130 -12.61 15.13 -6.30
CA ALA A 130 -12.95 14.19 -7.37
C ALA A 130 -13.81 14.89 -8.43
N GLY A 131 -13.66 14.47 -9.70
CA GLY A 131 -14.39 15.03 -10.83
C GLY A 131 -15.05 13.96 -11.70
N PHE A 132 -15.96 14.42 -12.58
CA PHE A 132 -16.49 13.59 -13.66
C PHE A 132 -15.47 13.50 -14.78
N GLY A 133 -15.31 12.32 -15.33
CA GLY A 133 -14.49 12.07 -16.51
C GLY A 133 -15.11 11.02 -17.41
N LYS A 134 -14.68 10.99 -18.67
CA LYS A 134 -15.09 10.00 -19.66
C LYS A 134 -13.86 9.35 -20.27
N ASN A 135 -13.90 8.03 -20.41
CA ASN A 135 -12.91 7.25 -21.15
C ASN A 135 -13.63 6.28 -22.12
N TRP A 136 -12.89 5.35 -22.72
CA TRP A 136 -13.45 4.32 -23.60
C TRP A 136 -14.44 3.37 -22.90
N GLN A 137 -14.34 3.23 -21.56
CA GLN A 137 -15.27 2.43 -20.74
C GLN A 137 -16.54 3.21 -20.36
N GLY A 138 -16.61 4.53 -20.63
CA GLY A 138 -17.74 5.39 -20.33
C GLY A 138 -17.46 6.46 -19.28
N TRP A 139 -18.53 6.97 -18.67
CA TRP A 139 -18.45 8.00 -17.64
C TRP A 139 -18.05 7.40 -16.29
N HIS A 140 -17.26 8.18 -15.53
CA HIS A 140 -16.85 7.82 -14.17
C HIS A 140 -16.77 9.08 -13.30
N TYR A 141 -16.84 8.86 -11.98
CA TYR A 141 -16.58 9.89 -10.98
C TYR A 141 -15.41 9.45 -10.11
N GLY A 142 -14.34 10.26 -10.08
CA GLY A 142 -13.12 9.90 -9.38
C GLY A 142 -11.92 10.71 -9.77
N PHE A 143 -10.77 10.04 -9.87
CA PHE A 143 -9.48 10.62 -10.22
C PHE A 143 -8.89 9.91 -11.44
N LYS A 144 -8.07 10.62 -12.19
CA LYS A 144 -7.19 10.02 -13.19
C LYS A 144 -5.77 10.01 -12.63
N LEU A 145 -5.25 8.81 -12.36
CA LEU A 145 -3.86 8.63 -11.94
C LEU A 145 -2.98 8.53 -13.18
N HIS A 146 -1.99 9.39 -13.28
CA HIS A 146 -0.92 9.26 -14.26
C HIS A 146 0.33 8.73 -13.55
N ALA A 147 0.88 7.65 -14.06
CA ALA A 147 2.12 7.07 -13.57
C ALA A 147 3.18 7.13 -14.67
N ALA A 148 4.38 7.59 -14.33
CA ALA A 148 5.56 7.51 -15.18
C ALA A 148 6.52 6.47 -14.56
N VAL A 149 6.98 5.51 -15.37
CA VAL A 149 7.88 4.43 -14.97
C VAL A 149 9.11 4.42 -15.87
#